data_e9a813209c13058deafa28a5e1aad865
#
_entry.id   e9a813209c13058deafa28a5e1aad865
#
_cell.length_a   1.000
_cell.length_b   1.000
_cell.length_c   1.000
_cell.angle_alpha   90.00
_cell.angle_beta   90.00
_cell.angle_gamma   90.00
#
_symmetry.space_group_name_H-M   'P 1'
#
loop_
_entity.id
_entity.type
_entity.pdbx_description
1 polymer ?
#
loop_
_entity_poly.entity_id
_entity_poly.type
_entity_poly.pdbx_seq_one_letter_code
_entity_poly.pdbx_strand_id
1 'polypeptide(L)'
;EMIENGYLRIHSGHEVGSEAYGTGNIPFIRTSDLINFEVSSDPTNSVSEAIYEQYSKQQNLKEGDILFIADGRYRIGKTAILNKYNLKCIIQSHIDIFSLSEKSPIQPYEFLYLMNSQIVQEQIRNLVFIQSTLGTLGNRIKEIQIPLPVRNDEWNKKIHAFQKNIETRAKILSQLNEIQHSFEL
;
A
#
# COMPACT_ATOMS: atom_id res chain seq x y z
N GLU A 1 -16.71 -12.31 0.67
CA GLU A 1 -17.74 -11.49 -0.02
C GLU A 1 -17.12 -10.47 -0.97
N MET A 2 -16.26 -9.51 -0.54
CA MET A 2 -15.66 -8.53 -1.46
C MET A 2 -14.79 -9.18 -2.55
N ILE A 3 -14.02 -10.21 -2.20
CA ILE A 3 -13.16 -10.95 -3.13
C ILE A 3 -14.02 -11.82 -4.05
N GLU A 4 -14.98 -12.56 -3.51
CA GLU A 4 -15.88 -13.45 -4.24
C GLU A 4 -16.74 -12.70 -5.27
N ASN A 5 -17.17 -11.49 -4.92
CA ASN A 5 -17.94 -10.62 -5.80
C ASN A 5 -17.08 -9.83 -6.82
N GLY A 6 -15.76 -10.01 -6.78
CA GLY A 6 -14.84 -9.32 -7.68
C GLY A 6 -14.69 -7.82 -7.41
N TYR A 7 -15.06 -7.36 -6.20
CA TYR A 7 -14.88 -5.96 -5.79
C TYR A 7 -13.47 -5.65 -5.31
N LEU A 8 -12.76 -6.67 -4.79
CA LEU A 8 -11.41 -6.57 -4.27
C LEU A 8 -10.55 -7.70 -4.83
N ARG A 9 -9.44 -7.34 -5.45
CA ARG A 9 -8.36 -8.27 -5.82
C ARG A 9 -7.20 -8.07 -4.85
N ILE A 10 -6.63 -9.18 -4.38
CA ILE A 10 -5.43 -9.18 -3.54
C ILE A 10 -4.36 -10.00 -4.23
N HIS A 11 -3.16 -9.47 -4.33
CA HIS A 11 -1.97 -10.19 -4.78
C HIS A 11 -0.73 -9.63 -4.09
N SER A 12 0.30 -10.45 -3.93
CA SER A 12 1.53 -10.04 -3.26
C SER A 12 2.51 -9.38 -4.23
N GLY A 13 3.41 -8.57 -3.69
CA GLY A 13 4.57 -8.08 -4.41
C GLY A 13 5.56 -9.20 -4.78
N HIS A 14 6.78 -8.83 -5.14
CA HIS A 14 7.79 -9.79 -5.59
C HIS A 14 9.04 -9.73 -4.72
N GLU A 15 9.71 -10.87 -4.57
CA GLU A 15 11.02 -10.92 -3.97
C GLU A 15 12.07 -10.43 -4.98
N VAL A 16 12.96 -9.58 -4.48
CA VAL A 16 14.13 -9.10 -5.22
C VAL A 16 15.33 -9.30 -4.32
N GLY A 17 16.35 -9.98 -4.82
CA GLY A 17 17.56 -10.24 -4.05
C GLY A 17 18.31 -8.96 -3.69
N SER A 18 18.98 -8.98 -2.54
CA SER A 18 19.68 -7.79 -2.02
C SER A 18 20.82 -7.31 -2.93
N GLU A 19 21.33 -8.17 -3.79
CA GLU A 19 22.34 -7.85 -4.82
C GLU A 19 21.83 -6.86 -5.87
N ALA A 20 20.52 -6.71 -6.00
CA ALA A 20 19.89 -5.79 -6.93
C ALA A 20 19.64 -4.40 -6.33
N TYR A 21 19.86 -4.22 -5.02
CA TYR A 21 19.64 -2.94 -4.37
C TYR A 21 20.72 -1.92 -4.78
N GLY A 22 20.30 -0.68 -5.04
CA GLY A 22 21.20 0.36 -5.53
C GLY A 22 21.65 0.21 -6.99
N THR A 23 21.04 -0.70 -7.77
CA THR A 23 21.44 -0.94 -9.17
C THR A 23 20.77 -0.03 -10.20
N GLY A 24 19.87 0.86 -9.76
CA GLY A 24 19.16 1.78 -10.64
C GLY A 24 18.34 2.82 -9.87
N ASN A 25 17.38 3.42 -10.55
CA ASN A 25 16.56 4.52 -10.01
C ASN A 25 15.08 4.16 -9.81
N ILE A 26 14.70 2.89 -10.01
CA ILE A 26 13.32 2.45 -9.78
C ILE A 26 13.12 2.17 -8.29
N PRO A 27 12.20 2.85 -7.60
CA PRO A 27 11.94 2.59 -6.20
C PRO A 27 11.51 1.13 -5.97
N PHE A 28 12.18 0.44 -5.03
CA PHE A 28 11.76 -0.85 -4.51
C PHE A 28 11.14 -0.63 -3.14
N ILE A 29 9.83 -0.79 -3.06
CA ILE A 29 9.04 -0.47 -1.88
C ILE A 29 9.03 -1.64 -0.92
N ARG A 30 9.58 -1.42 0.26
CA ARG A 30 9.70 -2.38 1.35
C ARG A 30 8.72 -2.05 2.48
N THR A 31 8.57 -2.96 3.42
CA THR A 31 7.69 -2.76 4.57
C THR A 31 8.05 -1.53 5.42
N SER A 32 9.35 -1.13 5.43
CA SER A 32 9.81 0.11 6.08
C SER A 32 9.25 1.38 5.47
N ASP A 33 8.91 1.33 4.20
CA ASP A 33 8.61 2.50 3.37
C ASP A 33 7.14 2.92 3.40
N LEU A 34 6.27 2.11 4.04
CA LEU A 34 4.87 2.46 4.25
C LEU A 34 4.74 3.30 5.53
N ILE A 35 4.61 4.61 5.40
CA ILE A 35 4.57 5.55 6.52
C ILE A 35 3.37 6.49 6.40
N ASN A 36 2.53 6.54 7.43
CA ASN A 36 1.40 7.49 7.51
C ASN A 36 0.51 7.51 6.26
N PHE A 37 0.12 6.32 5.76
CA PHE A 37 -0.72 6.11 4.58
C PHE A 37 -0.04 6.38 3.24
N GLU A 38 1.24 6.68 3.22
CA GLU A 38 2.03 6.99 2.02
C GLU A 38 3.23 6.08 1.86
N VAL A 39 3.78 6.10 0.66
CA VAL A 39 5.03 5.44 0.32
C VAL A 39 6.15 6.46 0.39
N SER A 40 7.13 6.19 1.26
CA SER A 40 8.37 6.96 1.39
C SER A 40 9.54 6.03 1.05
N SER A 41 9.91 5.96 -0.23
CA SER A 41 10.95 5.05 -0.71
C SER A 41 12.34 5.49 -0.23
N ASP A 42 13.16 4.49 0.10
CA ASP A 42 14.58 4.66 0.37
C ASP A 42 15.37 4.47 -0.95
N PRO A 43 16.05 5.52 -1.47
CA PRO A 43 16.79 5.44 -2.72
C PRO A 43 17.89 4.38 -2.72
N THR A 44 18.43 4.02 -1.55
CA THR A 44 19.49 3.00 -1.43
C THR A 44 19.00 1.59 -1.80
N ASN A 45 17.70 1.38 -1.80
CA ASN A 45 17.06 0.11 -2.19
C ASN A 45 16.53 0.13 -3.63
N SER A 46 16.76 1.20 -4.40
CA SER A 46 16.29 1.30 -5.79
C SER A 46 16.88 0.21 -6.67
N VAL A 47 16.12 -0.22 -7.66
CA VAL A 47 16.46 -1.33 -8.56
C VAL A 47 16.57 -0.87 -10.02
N SER A 48 17.11 -1.73 -10.87
CA SER A 48 17.31 -1.43 -12.29
C SER A 48 15.99 -1.43 -13.07
N GLU A 49 15.98 -0.78 -14.24
CA GLU A 49 14.87 -0.81 -15.18
C GLU A 49 14.55 -2.26 -15.65
N ALA A 50 15.56 -3.12 -15.78
CA ALA A 50 15.36 -4.53 -16.16
C ALA A 50 14.49 -5.27 -15.12
N ILE A 51 14.67 -5.03 -13.83
CA ILE A 51 13.82 -5.58 -12.75
C ILE A 51 12.41 -5.01 -12.85
N TYR A 52 12.28 -3.72 -13.14
CA TYR A 52 10.98 -3.11 -13.37
C TYR A 52 10.24 -3.76 -14.55
N GLU A 53 10.88 -3.93 -15.68
CA GLU A 53 10.27 -4.58 -16.85
C GLU A 53 9.87 -6.04 -16.56
N GLN A 54 10.65 -6.74 -15.73
CA GLN A 54 10.35 -8.12 -15.33
C GLN A 54 9.06 -8.24 -14.53
N TYR A 55 8.81 -7.34 -13.56
CA TYR A 55 7.74 -7.51 -12.56
C TYR A 55 6.55 -6.55 -12.72
N SER A 56 6.73 -5.39 -13.36
CA SER A 56 5.70 -4.34 -13.44
C SER A 56 4.39 -4.81 -14.05
N LYS A 57 4.45 -5.65 -15.10
CA LYS A 57 3.26 -6.21 -15.77
C LYS A 57 2.48 -7.15 -14.85
N GLN A 58 3.17 -7.92 -14.00
CA GLN A 58 2.53 -8.86 -13.07
C GLN A 58 1.92 -8.09 -11.89
N GLN A 59 2.61 -7.10 -11.37
CA GLN A 59 2.09 -6.26 -10.29
C GLN A 59 0.95 -5.38 -10.78
N ASN A 60 1.02 -4.85 -12.00
CA ASN A 60 -0.03 -4.06 -12.65
C ASN A 60 -0.61 -2.98 -11.72
N LEU A 61 0.29 -2.19 -11.12
CA LEU A 61 -0.04 -1.16 -10.15
C LEU A 61 -0.90 -0.07 -10.76
N LYS A 62 -1.87 0.41 -9.98
CA LYS A 62 -2.78 1.49 -10.36
C LYS A 62 -2.89 2.53 -9.26
N GLU A 63 -3.21 3.74 -9.67
CA GLU A 63 -3.61 4.78 -8.72
C GLU A 63 -4.83 4.31 -7.90
N GLY A 64 -4.76 4.50 -6.58
CA GLY A 64 -5.77 4.01 -5.66
C GLY A 64 -5.55 2.59 -5.14
N ASP A 65 -4.56 1.84 -5.64
CA ASP A 65 -4.17 0.58 -5.04
C ASP A 65 -3.66 0.81 -3.61
N ILE A 66 -4.07 -0.06 -2.70
CA ILE A 66 -3.67 0.02 -1.30
C ILE A 66 -2.65 -1.07 -1.02
N LEU A 67 -1.49 -0.64 -0.57
CA LEU A 67 -0.43 -1.50 -0.09
C LEU A 67 -0.70 -1.87 1.36
N PHE A 68 -0.58 -3.15 1.69
CA PHE A 68 -0.85 -3.70 3.00
C PHE A 68 0.30 -4.61 3.44
N ILE A 69 0.88 -4.36 4.60
CA ILE A 69 1.93 -5.23 5.13
C ILE A 69 1.29 -6.51 5.67
N ALA A 70 1.50 -7.63 4.96
CA ALA A 70 0.89 -8.92 5.24
C ALA A 70 1.70 -9.78 6.21
N ASP A 71 3.02 -9.59 6.25
CA ASP A 71 3.91 -10.33 7.12
C ASP A 71 5.12 -9.50 7.61
N GLY A 72 5.86 -10.03 8.57
CA GLY A 72 7.02 -9.38 9.17
C GLY A 72 6.98 -9.37 10.71
N ARG A 73 7.79 -8.50 11.34
CA ARG A 73 7.88 -8.47 12.80
C ARG A 73 6.90 -7.52 13.49
N TYR A 74 6.83 -6.26 13.06
CA TYR A 74 6.18 -5.22 13.87
C TYR A 74 5.21 -4.33 13.08
N ARG A 75 5.08 -4.53 11.78
CA ARG A 75 4.38 -3.60 10.90
C ARG A 75 3.15 -4.18 10.20
N ILE A 76 2.79 -5.44 10.52
CA ILE A 76 1.62 -6.09 9.92
C ILE A 76 0.38 -5.23 10.13
N GLY A 77 -0.41 -5.06 9.08
CA GLY A 77 -1.61 -4.24 9.07
C GLY A 77 -1.40 -2.77 8.74
N LYS A 78 -0.14 -2.31 8.61
CA LYS A 78 0.12 -0.95 8.11
C LYS A 78 -0.22 -0.88 6.63
N THR A 79 -0.76 0.25 6.22
CA THR A 79 -1.23 0.49 4.85
C THR A 79 -0.70 1.80 4.29
N ALA A 80 -0.57 1.85 2.97
CA ALA A 80 -0.34 3.06 2.20
C ALA A 80 -1.17 3.02 0.91
N ILE A 81 -1.45 4.16 0.32
CA ILE A 81 -2.14 4.25 -0.98
C ILE A 81 -1.17 4.70 -2.06
N LEU A 82 -1.24 4.04 -3.21
CA LEU A 82 -0.52 4.48 -4.40
C LEU A 82 -1.25 5.65 -5.05
N ASN A 83 -0.48 6.67 -5.40
CA ASN A 83 -0.95 7.85 -6.11
C ASN A 83 -0.17 8.02 -7.42
N LYS A 84 -0.59 8.95 -8.26
CA LYS A 84 0.00 9.17 -9.59
C LYS A 84 1.51 9.48 -9.58
N TYR A 85 2.09 9.90 -8.44
CA TYR A 85 3.51 10.28 -8.34
C TYR A 85 4.42 9.08 -8.01
N ASN A 86 3.86 7.95 -7.56
CA ASN A 86 4.64 6.80 -7.08
C ASN A 86 4.29 5.47 -7.76
N LEU A 87 3.66 5.51 -8.95
CA LEU A 87 3.26 4.29 -9.67
C LEU A 87 4.43 3.54 -10.30
N LYS A 88 5.51 4.24 -10.68
CA LYS A 88 6.69 3.59 -11.27
C LYS A 88 7.59 3.05 -10.14
N CYS A 89 7.20 1.92 -9.58
CA CYS A 89 7.94 1.25 -8.51
C CYS A 89 7.73 -0.27 -8.57
N ILE A 90 8.47 -1.02 -7.77
CA ILE A 90 8.28 -2.44 -7.52
C ILE A 90 7.96 -2.63 -6.04
N ILE A 91 6.96 -3.45 -5.74
CA ILE A 91 6.50 -3.76 -4.38
C ILE A 91 7.13 -5.07 -3.92
N GLN A 92 7.67 -5.08 -2.69
CA GLN A 92 8.27 -6.26 -2.04
C GLN A 92 7.22 -7.34 -1.73
N SER A 93 7.63 -8.61 -1.72
CA SER A 93 6.79 -9.79 -1.47
C SER A 93 6.03 -9.79 -0.13
N HIS A 94 6.54 -9.10 0.90
CA HIS A 94 5.90 -8.98 2.21
C HIS A 94 4.72 -7.97 2.25
N ILE A 95 4.44 -7.35 1.12
CA ILE A 95 3.38 -6.38 0.96
C ILE A 95 2.35 -6.94 -0.03
N ASP A 96 1.11 -7.01 0.39
CA ASP A 96 -0.02 -7.30 -0.49
C ASP A 96 -0.55 -6.02 -1.11
N ILE A 97 -0.99 -6.12 -2.35
CA ILE A 97 -1.56 -5.07 -3.16
C ILE A 97 -3.06 -5.33 -3.26
N PHE A 98 -3.85 -4.40 -2.74
CA PHE A 98 -5.31 -4.43 -2.74
C PHE A 98 -5.84 -3.50 -3.81
N SER A 99 -6.39 -4.07 -4.87
CA SER A 99 -6.99 -3.32 -5.98
C SER A 99 -8.51 -3.41 -5.91
N LEU A 100 -9.15 -2.26 -5.76
CA LEU A 100 -10.61 -2.17 -5.81
C LEU A 100 -11.08 -2.03 -7.26
N SER A 101 -12.14 -2.76 -7.61
CA SER A 101 -12.77 -2.61 -8.91
C SER A 101 -13.68 -1.37 -8.93
N GLU A 102 -13.99 -0.86 -10.12
CA GLU A 102 -14.94 0.25 -10.31
C GLU A 102 -16.35 -0.06 -9.77
N LYS A 103 -16.69 -1.35 -9.64
CA LYS A 103 -17.96 -1.81 -9.09
C LYS A 103 -17.93 -1.96 -7.57
N SER A 104 -16.79 -1.70 -6.93
CA SER A 104 -16.68 -1.79 -5.48
C SER A 104 -17.65 -0.83 -4.78
N PRO A 105 -18.37 -1.30 -3.75
CA PRO A 105 -19.23 -0.42 -2.96
C PRO A 105 -18.46 0.56 -2.08
N ILE A 106 -17.14 0.40 -1.97
CA ILE A 106 -16.25 1.24 -1.15
C ILE A 106 -15.20 1.86 -2.08
N GLN A 107 -14.95 3.16 -1.94
CA GLN A 107 -13.91 3.86 -2.68
C GLN A 107 -12.52 3.69 -2.02
N PRO A 108 -11.39 3.83 -2.75
CA PRO A 108 -10.05 3.54 -2.23
C PRO A 108 -9.72 4.27 -0.93
N TYR A 109 -10.00 5.56 -0.80
CA TYR A 109 -9.72 6.32 0.42
C TYR A 109 -10.64 5.94 1.58
N GLU A 110 -11.89 5.58 1.30
CA GLU A 110 -12.80 5.03 2.31
C GLU A 110 -12.30 3.66 2.80
N PHE A 111 -11.87 2.80 1.89
CA PHE A 111 -11.29 1.50 2.23
C PHE A 111 -9.99 1.66 3.05
N LEU A 112 -9.09 2.55 2.65
CA LEU A 112 -7.89 2.88 3.41
C LEU A 112 -8.22 3.34 4.83
N TYR A 113 -9.22 4.23 4.97
CA TYR A 113 -9.68 4.73 6.27
C TYR A 113 -10.21 3.58 7.16
N LEU A 114 -11.08 2.72 6.58
CA LEU A 114 -11.69 1.60 7.29
C LEU A 114 -10.65 0.55 7.70
N MET A 115 -9.68 0.23 6.84
CA MET A 115 -8.57 -0.69 7.16
C MET A 115 -7.74 -0.21 8.36
N ASN A 116 -7.66 1.09 8.61
CA ASN A 116 -6.95 1.66 9.73
C ASN A 116 -7.84 1.96 10.95
N SER A 117 -9.13 1.62 10.90
CA SER A 117 -10.01 1.72 12.05
C SER A 117 -9.60 0.77 13.17
N GLN A 118 -9.87 1.14 14.41
CA GLN A 118 -9.52 0.32 15.57
C GLN A 118 -10.08 -1.10 15.45
N ILE A 119 -11.35 -1.22 15.04
CA ILE A 119 -12.03 -2.52 14.93
C ILE A 119 -11.36 -3.45 13.90
N VAL A 120 -10.87 -2.93 12.78
CA VAL A 120 -10.14 -3.72 11.78
C VAL A 120 -8.74 -4.03 12.26
N GLN A 121 -8.04 -3.08 12.86
CA GLN A 121 -6.69 -3.28 13.40
C GLN A 121 -6.67 -4.29 14.56
N GLU A 122 -7.72 -4.39 15.36
CA GLU A 122 -7.89 -5.42 16.38
C GLU A 122 -8.09 -6.82 15.77
N GLN A 123 -8.89 -6.94 14.72
CA GLN A 123 -9.03 -8.20 13.97
C GLN A 123 -7.67 -8.64 13.41
N ILE A 124 -6.93 -7.73 12.78
CA ILE A 124 -5.60 -8.03 12.22
C ILE A 124 -4.68 -8.58 13.31
N ARG A 125 -4.59 -7.93 14.47
CA ARG A 125 -3.76 -8.41 15.58
C ARG A 125 -4.14 -9.80 16.05
N ASN A 126 -5.44 -10.12 16.10
CA ASN A 126 -5.93 -11.42 16.52
C ASN A 126 -5.74 -12.51 15.46
N LEU A 127 -5.69 -12.14 14.18
CA LEU A 127 -5.51 -13.07 13.07
C LEU A 127 -4.03 -13.36 12.77
N VAL A 128 -3.10 -12.51 13.24
CA VAL A 128 -1.66 -12.73 13.02
C VAL A 128 -1.22 -14.00 13.71
N PHE A 129 -0.66 -14.90 12.94
CA PHE A 129 0.00 -16.10 13.45
C PHE A 129 1.49 -15.85 13.59
N ILE A 130 2.03 -16.04 14.80
CA ILE A 130 3.46 -15.87 15.05
C ILE A 130 4.14 -17.22 14.93
N GLN A 131 5.04 -17.33 13.96
CA GLN A 131 5.89 -18.50 13.78
C GLN A 131 7.35 -18.07 14.01
N SER A 132 7.92 -18.56 15.11
CA SER A 132 9.26 -18.13 15.53
C SER A 132 9.33 -16.62 15.82
N THR A 133 10.03 -15.83 14.99
CA THR A 133 10.22 -14.37 15.15
C THR A 133 9.43 -13.54 14.14
N LEU A 134 8.72 -14.20 13.23
CA LEU A 134 7.96 -13.53 12.18
C LEU A 134 6.47 -13.82 12.34
N GLY A 135 5.65 -12.78 12.17
CA GLY A 135 4.21 -12.91 12.07
C GLY A 135 3.76 -12.92 10.61
N THR A 136 2.65 -13.58 10.34
CA THR A 136 2.01 -13.57 9.03
C THR A 136 0.50 -13.67 9.18
N LEU A 137 -0.24 -13.06 8.27
CA LEU A 137 -1.68 -13.27 8.11
C LEU A 137 -1.96 -14.44 7.15
N GLY A 138 -1.14 -14.60 6.10
CA GLY A 138 -1.37 -15.58 5.07
C GLY A 138 -2.82 -15.51 4.54
N ASN A 139 -3.46 -16.65 4.38
CA ASN A 139 -4.85 -16.71 3.89
C ASN A 139 -5.89 -16.10 4.85
N ARG A 140 -5.53 -15.86 6.13
CA ARG A 140 -6.44 -15.24 7.11
C ARG A 140 -6.78 -13.78 6.80
N ILE A 141 -6.03 -13.14 5.93
CA ILE A 141 -6.36 -11.80 5.42
C ILE A 141 -7.79 -11.74 4.86
N LYS A 142 -8.30 -12.87 4.35
CA LYS A 142 -9.66 -13.00 3.80
C LYS A 142 -10.74 -13.05 4.89
N GLU A 143 -10.36 -13.27 6.14
CA GLU A 143 -11.28 -13.34 7.30
C GLU A 143 -11.56 -11.95 7.87
N ILE A 144 -10.78 -10.93 7.49
CA ILE A 144 -10.97 -9.56 7.96
C ILE A 144 -12.32 -9.04 7.51
N GLN A 145 -13.12 -8.62 8.49
CA GLN A 145 -14.43 -8.02 8.28
C GLN A 145 -14.32 -6.51 8.33
N ILE A 146 -14.66 -5.87 7.22
CA ILE A 146 -14.63 -4.41 7.12
C ILE A 146 -16.02 -3.88 7.45
N PRO A 147 -16.18 -3.07 8.52
CA PRO A 147 -17.47 -2.49 8.86
C PRO A 147 -17.89 -1.49 7.79
N LEU A 148 -19.10 -1.67 7.25
CA LEU A 148 -19.68 -0.67 6.36
C LEU A 148 -20.36 0.41 7.19
N PRO A 149 -19.91 1.67 7.12
CA PRO A 149 -20.53 2.75 7.86
C PRO A 149 -21.90 3.11 7.28
N VAL A 150 -22.74 3.67 8.12
CA VAL A 150 -23.92 4.38 7.62
C VAL A 150 -23.44 5.65 6.89
N ARG A 151 -23.64 5.67 5.58
CA ARG A 151 -23.27 6.81 4.74
C ARG A 151 -24.24 7.96 4.93
N ASN A 152 -23.77 8.98 5.61
CA ASN A 152 -24.45 10.25 5.80
C ASN A 152 -23.50 11.40 5.42
N ASP A 153 -23.98 12.62 5.47
CA ASP A 153 -23.20 13.81 5.11
C ASP A 153 -21.95 13.98 5.99
N GLU A 154 -22.02 13.63 7.26
CA GLU A 154 -20.88 13.70 8.17
C GLU A 154 -19.78 12.71 7.77
N TRP A 155 -20.15 11.47 7.47
CA TRP A 155 -19.24 10.46 6.98
C TRP A 155 -18.59 10.88 5.66
N ASN A 156 -19.39 11.35 4.71
CA ASN A 156 -18.90 11.80 3.41
C ASN A 156 -17.90 12.95 3.54
N LYS A 157 -18.19 13.94 4.40
CA LYS A 157 -17.28 15.05 4.69
C LYS A 157 -15.97 14.58 5.32
N LYS A 158 -16.03 13.61 6.25
CA LYS A 158 -14.85 13.01 6.89
C LYS A 158 -13.95 12.32 5.87
N ILE A 159 -14.50 11.46 5.03
CA ILE A 159 -13.73 10.74 4.00
C ILE A 159 -13.15 11.70 2.96
N HIS A 160 -13.92 12.70 2.52
CA HIS A 160 -13.44 13.72 1.59
C HIS A 160 -12.27 14.54 2.19
N ALA A 161 -12.37 14.93 3.46
CA ALA A 161 -11.28 15.63 4.14
C ALA A 161 -10.02 14.76 4.29
N PHE A 162 -10.20 13.47 4.62
CA PHE A 162 -9.11 12.50 4.69
C PHE A 162 -8.40 12.35 3.34
N GLN A 163 -9.15 12.11 2.27
CA GLN A 163 -8.64 12.05 0.90
C GLN A 163 -7.87 13.31 0.52
N LYS A 164 -8.50 14.48 0.65
CA LYS A 164 -7.90 15.77 0.30
C LYS A 164 -6.57 16.01 1.02
N ASN A 165 -6.48 15.64 2.30
CA ASN A 165 -5.25 15.84 3.07
C ASN A 165 -4.12 14.92 2.58
N ILE A 166 -4.41 13.64 2.27
CA ILE A 166 -3.43 12.71 1.72
C ILE A 166 -2.96 13.17 0.34
N GLU A 167 -3.88 13.52 -0.56
CA GLU A 167 -3.55 13.99 -1.91
C GLU A 167 -2.74 15.29 -1.88
N THR A 168 -3.09 16.23 -0.99
CA THR A 168 -2.34 17.49 -0.82
C THR A 168 -0.91 17.21 -0.36
N ARG A 169 -0.74 16.32 0.62
CA ARG A 169 0.58 15.94 1.12
C ARG A 169 1.41 15.25 0.04
N ALA A 170 0.83 14.31 -0.70
CA ALA A 170 1.50 13.63 -1.81
C ALA A 170 1.99 14.62 -2.88
N LYS A 171 1.18 15.61 -3.24
CA LYS A 171 1.55 16.68 -4.16
C LYS A 171 2.73 17.52 -3.63
N ILE A 172 2.68 17.92 -2.36
CA ILE A 172 3.75 18.70 -1.73
C ILE A 172 5.06 17.91 -1.71
N LEU A 173 5.01 16.62 -1.33
CA LEU A 173 6.20 15.76 -1.32
C LEU A 173 6.79 15.59 -2.72
N SER A 174 5.97 15.42 -3.76
CA SER A 174 6.45 15.37 -5.15
C SER A 174 7.17 16.65 -5.53
N GLN A 175 6.61 17.82 -5.20
CA GLN A 175 7.24 19.12 -5.48
C GLN A 175 8.57 19.31 -4.73
N LEU A 176 8.64 18.85 -3.47
CA LEU A 176 9.90 18.90 -2.70
C LEU A 176 10.98 18.01 -3.32
N ASN A 177 10.61 16.80 -3.77
CA ASN A 177 11.56 15.91 -4.45
C ASN A 177 12.09 16.51 -5.75
N GLU A 178 11.23 17.16 -6.55
CA GLU A 178 11.62 17.85 -7.77
C GLU A 178 12.65 18.97 -7.47
N ILE A 179 12.42 19.73 -6.37
CA ILE A 179 13.35 20.77 -5.93
C ILE A 179 14.68 20.16 -5.50
N GLN A 180 14.68 19.08 -4.71
CA GLN A 180 15.90 18.40 -4.28
C GLN A 180 16.75 17.94 -5.47
N HIS A 181 16.15 17.28 -6.45
CA HIS A 181 16.85 16.85 -7.67
C HIS A 181 17.42 18.01 -8.48
N SER A 182 16.87 19.23 -8.37
CA SER A 182 17.42 20.40 -9.04
C SER A 182 18.70 20.95 -8.40
N PHE A 183 19.04 20.54 -7.17
CA PHE A 183 20.27 20.91 -6.47
C PHE A 183 21.44 19.92 -6.71
N GLU A 184 21.17 18.78 -7.33
CA GLU A 184 22.18 17.76 -7.64
C GLU A 184 22.91 18.01 -8.99
N LEU A 185 23.06 19.29 -9.38
CA LEU A 185 23.78 19.75 -10.57
C LEU A 185 25.27 20.01 -10.27
#